data_51150135295a0e82747e3da44c8c809b
#
_entry.id   51150135295a0e82747e3da44c8c809b
#
_cell.length_a   1.000
_cell.length_b   1.000
_cell.length_c   1.000
_cell.angle_alpha   90.00
_cell.angle_beta   90.00
_cell.angle_gamma   90.00
#
_symmetry.space_group_name_H-M   'P 1'
#
loop_
_entity.id
_entity.type
_entity.pdbx_description
1 polymer ?
#
loop_
_entity_poly.entity_id
_entity_poly.type
_entity_poly.pdbx_seq_one_letter_code
_entity_poly.pdbx_strand_id
1 'polypeptide(L)'
;IDSLYTYPGDSLYQNWINQYNKNLEDKTSRSLSPEDDAFFNKQYIVKSTEATVLYGRNYIFPGSILEGNSISNQNYIPVFISNRKPITVSMTLAHNTPKPTSRTIEAPTFSKLSDYVVEMVTDGNFEQNQKFMFSYKRFSFYDEIKTAFGTNINTRKLFSSKSESSTEYRDKIQKSTGMYVKFFQSSFTVNMDIAPLSDQPIQGKSEYEPVYVNSLTYGRLGIIAFETDESYEFAETCIKKEFDRIFSKKTTTLNKEEEKFFENTEFKVLIIGGDSNLAVQTFKGYSHFLNLIYNSKFTETSYGVPITCSFSYANSHGLVETEFINTIHIEPLYVKPSRENNSYLPDYSNKSDYHSSSQLYLYFYKDREKTKPSQPYIDIIFLSLIH
;
A
#
# COMPACT_ATOMS: atom_id res chain seq x y z
N ILE A 1 -29.65 -0.41 -12.15
CA ILE A 1 -28.20 -0.40 -11.84
C ILE A 1 -27.97 -0.29 -10.33
N ASP A 2 -29.00 -0.55 -9.51
CA ASP A 2 -28.97 -0.24 -8.08
C ASP A 2 -28.99 -1.49 -7.18
N SER A 3 -28.47 -2.60 -7.65
CA SER A 3 -28.15 -3.74 -6.79
C SER A 3 -26.77 -4.30 -7.16
N LEU A 4 -25.78 -3.47 -7.05
CA LEU A 4 -24.44 -3.97 -6.77
C LEU A 4 -24.55 -4.63 -5.41
N TYR A 5 -24.34 -5.94 -5.37
CA TYR A 5 -24.27 -6.73 -4.16
C TYR A 5 -23.30 -6.04 -3.22
N THR A 6 -23.82 -5.38 -2.19
CA THR A 6 -23.02 -4.93 -1.09
C THR A 6 -22.38 -6.17 -0.49
N TYR A 7 -21.06 -6.21 -0.48
CA TYR A 7 -20.30 -7.24 0.23
C TYR A 7 -20.88 -7.34 1.64
N PRO A 8 -21.27 -8.53 2.15
CA PRO A 8 -21.85 -8.64 3.49
C PRO A 8 -20.97 -8.03 4.58
N GLY A 9 -19.66 -7.87 4.31
CA GLY A 9 -18.77 -7.06 5.10
C GLY A 9 -19.16 -5.59 5.22
N ASP A 10 -19.89 -5.02 4.25
CA ASP A 10 -20.30 -3.61 4.34
C ASP A 10 -21.25 -3.37 5.51
N SER A 11 -22.20 -4.26 5.75
CA SER A 11 -23.14 -4.12 6.88
C SER A 11 -22.47 -4.37 8.23
N LEU A 12 -21.60 -5.39 8.31
CA LEU A 12 -20.80 -5.66 9.51
C LEU A 12 -19.80 -4.55 9.77
N TYR A 13 -19.18 -4.05 8.71
CA TYR A 13 -18.26 -2.94 8.76
C TYR A 13 -18.97 -1.64 9.13
N GLN A 14 -20.14 -1.31 8.55
CA GLN A 14 -20.93 -0.14 8.91
C GLN A 14 -21.43 -0.24 10.36
N ASN A 15 -21.84 -1.42 10.81
CA ASN A 15 -22.18 -1.65 12.21
C ASN A 15 -21.00 -1.44 13.15
N TRP A 16 -19.82 -1.91 12.76
CA TRP A 16 -18.60 -1.70 13.53
C TRP A 16 -18.18 -0.21 13.54
N ILE A 17 -18.22 0.48 12.39
CA ILE A 17 -17.98 1.93 12.31
C ILE A 17 -18.98 2.71 13.15
N ASN A 18 -20.25 2.34 13.09
CA ASN A 18 -21.29 3.01 13.88
C ASN A 18 -21.09 2.78 15.38
N GLN A 19 -20.72 1.57 15.80
CA GLN A 19 -20.32 1.30 17.17
C GLN A 19 -19.06 2.06 17.59
N TYR A 20 -18.08 2.13 16.72
CA TYR A 20 -16.83 2.85 16.96
C TYR A 20 -17.09 4.36 17.08
N ASN A 21 -17.85 4.94 16.15
CA ASN A 21 -18.23 6.36 16.18
C ASN A 21 -19.09 6.68 17.42
N LYS A 22 -20.00 5.81 17.79
CA LYS A 22 -20.79 5.94 19.02
C LYS A 22 -19.91 5.89 20.28
N ASN A 23 -18.91 4.99 20.29
CA ASN A 23 -17.92 4.95 21.37
C ASN A 23 -17.03 6.19 21.41
N LEU A 24 -16.75 6.80 20.25
CA LEU A 24 -16.06 8.10 20.15
C LEU A 24 -16.91 9.25 20.65
N GLU A 25 -18.21 9.29 20.29
CA GLU A 25 -19.15 10.30 20.77
C GLU A 25 -19.35 10.18 22.29
N ASP A 26 -19.45 8.95 22.81
CA ASP A 26 -19.49 8.69 24.25
C ASP A 26 -18.20 9.08 24.98
N LYS A 27 -17.04 9.00 24.32
CA LYS A 27 -15.75 9.47 24.86
C LYS A 27 -15.60 10.99 24.76
N THR A 28 -16.13 11.62 23.71
CA THR A 28 -16.08 13.07 23.56
C THR A 28 -17.04 13.80 24.49
N SER A 29 -18.10 13.13 24.97
CA SER A 29 -19.01 13.68 25.97
C SER A 29 -18.46 13.56 27.42
N ARG A 30 -17.42 12.76 27.66
CA ARG A 30 -16.65 12.78 28.91
C ARG A 30 -15.55 13.81 28.77
N SER A 31 -15.38 14.68 29.77
CA SER A 31 -14.22 15.56 29.85
C SER A 31 -12.96 14.70 29.66
N LEU A 32 -12.37 14.82 28.48
CA LEU A 32 -11.19 14.05 28.10
C LEU A 32 -10.12 14.22 29.18
N SER A 33 -9.60 13.11 29.69
CA SER A 33 -8.42 13.18 30.56
C SER A 33 -7.26 13.79 29.75
N PRO A 34 -6.30 14.45 30.39
CA PRO A 34 -5.14 15.02 29.70
C PRO A 34 -4.36 14.02 28.86
N GLU A 35 -4.51 12.73 29.10
CA GLU A 35 -3.86 11.63 28.37
C GLU A 35 -4.67 11.20 27.15
N ASP A 36 -6.00 11.38 27.15
CA ASP A 36 -6.88 11.08 26.01
C ASP A 36 -6.83 12.17 24.92
N ASP A 37 -6.41 13.38 25.27
CA ASP A 37 -6.25 14.51 24.35
C ASP A 37 -5.06 14.36 23.36
N ALA A 38 -4.21 13.37 23.56
CA ALA A 38 -2.93 13.30 22.86
C ALA A 38 -3.02 12.71 21.45
N PHE A 39 -4.10 11.97 21.10
CA PHE A 39 -4.13 11.22 19.85
C PHE A 39 -5.53 11.12 19.23
N PHE A 40 -5.66 11.70 18.03
CA PHE A 40 -6.79 11.45 17.16
C PHE A 40 -6.44 10.30 16.20
N ASN A 41 -7.17 9.21 16.32
CA ASN A 41 -7.05 8.10 15.37
C ASN A 41 -8.01 8.35 14.21
N LYS A 42 -7.47 8.64 13.03
CA LYS A 42 -8.27 8.68 11.81
C LYS A 42 -8.14 7.36 11.09
N GLN A 43 -9.27 6.69 10.90
CA GLN A 43 -9.34 5.47 10.12
C GLN A 43 -9.87 5.78 8.72
N TYR A 44 -9.31 5.12 7.71
CA TYR A 44 -9.82 5.16 6.37
C TYR A 44 -9.76 3.78 5.72
N ILE A 45 -10.75 3.50 4.89
CA ILE A 45 -10.82 2.24 4.15
C ILE A 45 -9.93 2.35 2.92
N VAL A 46 -9.12 1.33 2.72
CA VAL A 46 -8.39 1.12 1.47
C VAL A 46 -9.05 -0.03 0.74
N LYS A 47 -9.34 0.19 -0.56
CA LYS A 47 -9.87 -0.83 -1.46
C LYS A 47 -8.80 -1.19 -2.48
N SER A 48 -8.70 -2.48 -2.81
CA SER A 48 -7.79 -2.96 -3.84
C SER A 48 -8.41 -4.13 -4.60
N THR A 49 -8.32 -4.07 -5.92
CA THR A 49 -8.72 -5.18 -6.80
C THR A 49 -7.60 -6.20 -7.01
N GLU A 50 -6.38 -5.86 -6.63
CA GLU A 50 -5.22 -6.74 -6.69
C GLU A 50 -4.61 -6.93 -5.30
N ALA A 51 -4.31 -8.18 -4.97
CA ALA A 51 -3.61 -8.57 -3.75
C ALA A 51 -2.20 -9.07 -4.09
N THR A 52 -1.20 -8.60 -3.35
CA THR A 52 0.16 -9.15 -3.45
C THR A 52 0.20 -10.54 -2.84
N VAL A 53 0.72 -11.52 -3.57
CA VAL A 53 0.86 -12.92 -3.12
C VAL A 53 2.10 -13.07 -2.27
N LEU A 54 1.93 -13.00 -0.96
CA LEU A 54 3.02 -13.13 0.01
C LEU A 54 3.08 -14.54 0.59
N TYR A 55 1.95 -15.07 1.03
CA TYR A 55 1.80 -16.37 1.67
C TYR A 55 0.84 -17.26 0.89
N GLY A 56 0.75 -18.52 1.26
CA GLY A 56 -0.26 -19.45 0.74
C GLY A 56 -0.22 -19.70 -0.77
N ARG A 57 0.94 -19.58 -1.41
CA ARG A 57 1.09 -19.65 -2.88
C ARG A 57 0.50 -20.90 -3.52
N ASN A 58 0.51 -22.04 -2.81
CA ASN A 58 -0.07 -23.30 -3.25
C ASN A 58 -1.61 -23.30 -3.31
N TYR A 59 -2.26 -22.33 -2.66
CA TYR A 59 -3.70 -22.10 -2.73
C TYR A 59 -4.09 -21.02 -3.74
N ILE A 60 -3.12 -20.28 -4.27
CA ILE A 60 -3.33 -19.17 -5.20
C ILE A 60 -2.98 -19.63 -6.61
N PHE A 61 -3.98 -20.08 -7.33
CA PHE A 61 -3.90 -20.44 -8.76
C PHE A 61 -5.25 -20.18 -9.44
N PRO A 62 -5.29 -19.82 -10.73
CA PRO A 62 -6.52 -19.54 -11.46
C PRO A 62 -7.56 -20.64 -11.26
N GLY A 63 -8.75 -20.22 -10.83
CA GLY A 63 -9.85 -21.14 -10.49
C GLY A 63 -9.79 -21.71 -9.07
N SER A 64 -8.78 -21.47 -8.25
CA SER A 64 -8.82 -21.83 -6.82
C SER A 64 -9.97 -21.11 -6.13
N ILE A 65 -10.82 -21.86 -5.41
CA ILE A 65 -11.98 -21.32 -4.70
C ILE A 65 -11.64 -21.19 -3.22
N LEU A 66 -11.90 -20.02 -2.67
CA LEU A 66 -11.49 -19.64 -1.31
C LEU A 66 -12.69 -19.06 -0.54
N GLU A 67 -12.65 -19.17 0.78
CA GLU A 67 -13.56 -18.45 1.67
C GLU A 67 -13.38 -16.93 1.50
N GLY A 68 -14.48 -16.20 1.26
CA GLY A 68 -14.42 -14.76 0.98
C GLY A 68 -13.79 -13.94 2.11
N ASN A 69 -14.00 -14.33 3.36
CA ASN A 69 -13.40 -13.66 4.53
C ASN A 69 -11.91 -13.95 4.74
N SER A 70 -11.33 -14.88 4.00
CA SER A 70 -9.93 -15.32 4.18
C SER A 70 -8.92 -14.58 3.31
N ILE A 71 -9.39 -13.80 2.32
CA ILE A 71 -8.51 -13.19 1.33
C ILE A 71 -7.81 -11.92 1.84
N SER A 72 -8.51 -11.10 2.62
CA SER A 72 -7.99 -9.82 3.11
C SER A 72 -6.73 -9.98 3.98
N ASN A 73 -6.65 -11.06 4.76
CA ASN A 73 -5.52 -11.37 5.66
C ASN A 73 -4.54 -12.36 5.07
N GLN A 74 -4.73 -12.79 3.82
CA GLN A 74 -3.93 -13.82 3.14
C GLN A 74 -3.93 -15.21 3.83
N ASN A 75 -5.01 -15.54 4.52
CA ASN A 75 -5.18 -16.88 5.11
C ASN A 75 -5.54 -17.94 4.06
N TYR A 76 -6.20 -17.53 2.97
CA TYR A 76 -6.50 -18.33 1.78
C TYR A 76 -7.08 -19.71 2.07
N ILE A 77 -8.20 -19.74 2.80
CA ILE A 77 -8.87 -20.98 3.20
C ILE A 77 -9.60 -21.56 1.99
N PRO A 78 -9.26 -22.79 1.52
CA PRO A 78 -9.87 -23.36 0.34
C PRO A 78 -11.30 -23.84 0.59
N VAL A 79 -12.17 -23.63 -0.39
CA VAL A 79 -13.51 -24.23 -0.48
C VAL A 79 -13.48 -25.38 -1.44
N PHE A 80 -13.86 -26.58 -0.97
CA PHE A 80 -13.89 -27.79 -1.76
C PHE A 80 -15.30 -28.04 -2.30
N ILE A 81 -15.40 -28.29 -3.59
CA ILE A 81 -16.64 -28.69 -4.29
C ILE A 81 -16.42 -30.02 -5.00
N SER A 82 -17.42 -30.92 -4.94
CA SER A 82 -17.32 -32.28 -5.49
C SER A 82 -17.41 -32.32 -7.01
N ASN A 83 -18.28 -31.50 -7.62
CA ASN A 83 -18.54 -31.47 -9.04
C ASN A 83 -18.00 -30.20 -9.69
N ARG A 84 -16.69 -30.07 -9.67
CA ARG A 84 -16.01 -28.91 -10.24
C ARG A 84 -15.96 -28.99 -11.76
N LYS A 85 -16.39 -27.91 -12.42
CA LYS A 85 -16.29 -27.77 -13.87
C LYS A 85 -14.85 -27.50 -14.32
N PRO A 86 -14.50 -27.89 -15.55
CA PRO A 86 -13.26 -27.43 -16.19
C PRO A 86 -13.21 -25.91 -16.26
N ILE A 87 -12.00 -25.38 -16.27
CA ILE A 87 -11.75 -23.95 -16.49
C ILE A 87 -10.92 -23.77 -17.75
N THR A 88 -11.13 -22.68 -18.46
CA THR A 88 -10.22 -22.26 -19.53
C THR A 88 -9.34 -21.13 -19.00
N VAL A 89 -8.03 -21.29 -19.19
CA VAL A 89 -7.03 -20.28 -18.83
C VAL A 89 -6.28 -19.82 -20.05
N SER A 90 -5.83 -18.58 -20.04
CA SER A 90 -5.00 -17.99 -21.10
C SER A 90 -3.83 -17.23 -20.49
N MET A 91 -2.68 -17.27 -21.18
CA MET A 91 -1.47 -16.56 -20.76
C MET A 91 -1.21 -15.36 -21.68
N THR A 92 -0.96 -14.19 -21.08
CA THR A 92 -0.55 -13.00 -21.80
C THR A 92 0.96 -13.04 -22.07
N LEU A 93 1.36 -13.54 -23.23
CA LEU A 93 2.75 -13.54 -23.66
C LEU A 93 3.01 -12.40 -24.65
N ALA A 94 4.16 -11.75 -24.52
CA ALA A 94 4.54 -10.63 -25.37
C ALA A 94 4.97 -11.07 -26.80
N HIS A 95 5.12 -12.37 -27.04
CA HIS A 95 5.61 -12.92 -28.30
C HIS A 95 4.59 -13.86 -28.94
N ASN A 96 4.61 -13.93 -30.26
CA ASN A 96 3.83 -14.91 -31.00
C ASN A 96 4.41 -16.30 -30.72
N THR A 97 3.69 -17.08 -29.93
CA THR A 97 4.03 -18.48 -29.70
C THR A 97 3.45 -19.32 -30.84
N PRO A 98 4.13 -20.39 -31.26
CA PRO A 98 3.59 -21.30 -32.29
C PRO A 98 2.37 -22.10 -31.82
N LYS A 99 2.10 -22.12 -30.52
CA LYS A 99 0.98 -22.83 -29.87
C LYS A 99 -0.04 -21.85 -29.31
N PRO A 100 -1.32 -22.25 -29.23
CA PRO A 100 -2.33 -21.47 -28.53
C PRO A 100 -1.95 -21.20 -27.07
N THR A 101 -2.13 -19.95 -26.62
CA THR A 101 -1.85 -19.54 -25.24
C THR A 101 -3.00 -19.88 -24.27
N SER A 102 -4.12 -20.40 -24.79
CA SER A 102 -5.26 -20.83 -23.99
C SER A 102 -5.32 -22.35 -23.85
N ARG A 103 -5.82 -22.82 -22.72
CA ARG A 103 -6.01 -24.25 -22.44
C ARG A 103 -7.17 -24.46 -21.48
N THR A 104 -7.97 -25.50 -21.79
CA THR A 104 -8.97 -26.02 -20.84
C THR A 104 -8.30 -26.97 -19.86
N ILE A 105 -8.49 -26.74 -18.58
CA ILE A 105 -7.96 -27.55 -17.47
C ILE A 105 -9.13 -28.30 -16.83
N GLU A 106 -9.16 -29.60 -17.06
CA GLU A 106 -10.08 -30.51 -16.37
C GLU A 106 -9.74 -30.59 -14.90
N ALA A 107 -10.51 -30.58 -13.94
CA ALA A 107 -10.21 -30.65 -12.50
C ALA A 107 -8.97 -29.78 -12.14
N PRO A 108 -9.08 -28.46 -12.15
CA PRO A 108 -7.96 -27.55 -11.93
C PRO A 108 -7.36 -27.70 -10.52
N THR A 109 -6.03 -27.84 -10.49
CA THR A 109 -5.22 -27.93 -9.28
C THR A 109 -3.99 -27.05 -9.43
N PHE A 110 -3.32 -26.74 -8.33
CA PHE A 110 -2.07 -26.00 -8.34
C PHE A 110 -1.02 -26.65 -9.29
N SER A 111 -0.83 -27.98 -9.21
CA SER A 111 0.15 -28.69 -10.04
C SER A 111 -0.18 -28.58 -11.52
N LYS A 112 -1.43 -28.81 -11.93
CA LYS A 112 -1.83 -28.70 -13.34
C LYS A 112 -1.66 -27.29 -13.91
N LEU A 113 -1.89 -26.25 -13.10
CA LEU A 113 -1.66 -24.88 -13.51
C LEU A 113 -0.16 -24.58 -13.57
N SER A 114 0.63 -25.13 -12.67
CA SER A 114 2.11 -25.01 -12.72
C SER A 114 2.67 -25.70 -13.96
N ASP A 115 2.22 -26.89 -14.29
CA ASP A 115 2.62 -27.62 -15.51
C ASP A 115 2.27 -26.82 -16.77
N TYR A 116 1.06 -26.26 -16.81
CA TYR A 116 0.63 -25.38 -17.91
C TYR A 116 1.57 -24.18 -18.07
N VAL A 117 1.94 -23.52 -16.96
CA VAL A 117 2.85 -22.37 -17.01
C VAL A 117 4.23 -22.78 -17.51
N VAL A 118 4.79 -23.85 -16.97
CA VAL A 118 6.12 -24.37 -17.39
C VAL A 118 6.11 -24.69 -18.89
N GLU A 119 5.11 -25.43 -19.38
CA GLU A 119 4.99 -25.79 -20.79
C GLU A 119 4.91 -24.55 -21.68
N MET A 120 4.05 -23.58 -21.34
CA MET A 120 3.89 -22.37 -22.12
C MET A 120 5.16 -21.53 -22.18
N VAL A 121 5.91 -21.45 -21.11
CA VAL A 121 7.17 -20.68 -21.03
C VAL A 121 8.27 -21.38 -21.83
N THR A 122 8.39 -22.70 -21.70
CA THR A 122 9.41 -23.49 -22.39
C THR A 122 9.18 -23.55 -23.90
N ASP A 123 7.94 -23.84 -24.32
CA ASP A 123 7.60 -23.92 -25.76
C ASP A 123 7.69 -22.57 -26.49
N GLY A 124 7.56 -21.48 -25.77
CA GLY A 124 7.60 -20.12 -26.32
C GLY A 124 9.00 -19.55 -26.52
N ASN A 125 10.08 -20.25 -26.18
CA ASN A 125 11.42 -19.66 -26.07
C ASN A 125 11.33 -18.30 -25.36
N PHE A 126 10.73 -18.29 -24.19
CA PHE A 126 10.33 -17.07 -23.50
C PHE A 126 11.55 -16.23 -23.15
N GLU A 127 11.68 -15.11 -23.84
CA GLU A 127 12.61 -14.04 -23.47
C GLU A 127 11.86 -12.71 -23.56
N GLN A 128 11.76 -11.99 -22.45
CA GLN A 128 11.07 -10.72 -22.41
C GLN A 128 11.94 -9.62 -21.83
N ASN A 129 11.99 -8.49 -22.54
CA ASN A 129 12.53 -7.26 -21.99
C ASN A 129 11.59 -6.73 -20.91
N GLN A 130 12.15 -6.45 -19.76
CA GLN A 130 11.40 -6.10 -18.57
C GLN A 130 10.82 -4.70 -18.66
N LYS A 131 9.53 -4.58 -18.38
CA LYS A 131 8.93 -3.29 -18.04
C LYS A 131 8.93 -3.15 -16.54
N PHE A 132 9.61 -2.13 -16.05
CA PHE A 132 9.54 -1.74 -14.66
C PHE A 132 8.43 -0.72 -14.47
N MET A 133 7.68 -0.91 -13.42
CA MET A 133 6.81 0.12 -12.89
C MET A 133 7.18 0.35 -11.43
N PHE A 134 7.21 1.60 -11.01
CA PHE A 134 7.44 1.94 -9.61
C PHE A 134 6.49 3.07 -9.19
N SER A 135 6.17 3.04 -7.93
CA SER A 135 5.43 4.10 -7.24
C SER A 135 6.04 4.30 -5.87
N TYR A 136 5.95 5.50 -5.36
CA TYR A 136 6.43 5.82 -4.02
C TYR A 136 5.36 6.63 -3.30
N LYS A 137 5.32 6.46 -1.98
CA LYS A 137 4.42 7.22 -1.11
C LYS A 137 5.13 7.54 0.20
N ARG A 138 4.74 8.67 0.76
CA ARG A 138 5.07 9.03 2.13
C ARG A 138 4.25 8.17 3.09
N PHE A 139 4.84 7.81 4.24
CA PHE A 139 4.13 7.24 5.35
C PHE A 139 4.62 7.85 6.67
N SER A 140 3.75 7.90 7.63
CA SER A 140 4.06 8.31 9.02
C SER A 140 3.95 7.12 9.97
N PHE A 141 3.18 6.11 9.59
CA PHE A 141 2.97 4.88 10.34
C PHE A 141 3.22 3.68 9.44
N TYR A 142 3.93 2.69 9.95
CA TYR A 142 4.25 1.47 9.19
C TYR A 142 3.03 0.72 8.69
N ASP A 143 1.88 0.88 9.37
CA ASP A 143 0.61 0.29 8.94
C ASP A 143 0.13 0.82 7.57
N GLU A 144 0.49 2.04 7.21
CA GLU A 144 0.15 2.64 5.91
C GLU A 144 0.78 1.91 4.71
N ILE A 145 1.88 1.16 4.94
CA ILE A 145 2.54 0.36 3.90
C ILE A 145 1.64 -0.78 3.41
N LYS A 146 0.58 -1.16 4.13
CA LYS A 146 -0.43 -2.13 3.67
C LYS A 146 -0.98 -1.78 2.28
N THR A 147 -1.08 -0.49 1.97
CA THR A 147 -1.52 -0.02 0.64
C THR A 147 -0.63 -0.52 -0.50
N ALA A 148 0.66 -0.74 -0.26
CA ALA A 148 1.55 -1.31 -1.26
C ALA A 148 1.25 -2.77 -1.56
N PHE A 149 0.67 -3.49 -0.62
CA PHE A 149 0.34 -4.91 -0.74
C PHE A 149 -1.09 -5.15 -1.26
N GLY A 150 -1.99 -4.18 -1.10
CA GLY A 150 -3.41 -4.34 -1.40
C GLY A 150 -4.14 -5.32 -0.47
N THR A 151 -3.58 -5.60 0.71
CA THR A 151 -4.12 -6.54 1.71
C THR A 151 -3.77 -6.14 3.13
N ASN A 152 -4.53 -6.65 4.10
CA ASN A 152 -4.36 -6.35 5.52
C ASN A 152 -3.27 -7.22 6.16
N ILE A 153 -2.04 -7.06 5.74
CA ILE A 153 -0.89 -7.76 6.34
C ILE A 153 -0.24 -6.92 7.44
N ASN A 154 0.48 -7.58 8.33
CA ASN A 154 1.21 -6.90 9.40
C ASN A 154 2.53 -6.29 8.87
N THR A 155 2.43 -5.11 8.26
CA THR A 155 3.58 -4.37 7.71
C THR A 155 4.52 -3.85 8.79
N ARG A 156 3.99 -3.62 10.00
CA ARG A 156 4.81 -3.28 11.15
C ARG A 156 5.80 -4.40 11.48
N LYS A 157 5.33 -5.64 11.54
CA LYS A 157 6.21 -6.81 11.76
C LYS A 157 7.26 -6.95 10.66
N LEU A 158 6.92 -6.59 9.43
CA LEU A 158 7.83 -6.72 8.29
C LEU A 158 8.89 -5.62 8.27
N PHE A 159 8.53 -4.36 8.53
CA PHE A 159 9.38 -3.20 8.25
C PHE A 159 9.82 -2.42 9.49
N SER A 160 9.16 -2.56 10.66
CA SER A 160 9.62 -1.90 11.89
C SER A 160 10.76 -2.67 12.55
N SER A 161 11.73 -1.96 13.10
CA SER A 161 12.86 -2.55 13.85
C SER A 161 12.51 -2.88 15.30
N LYS A 162 11.25 -2.68 15.72
CA LYS A 162 10.85 -2.77 17.13
C LYS A 162 10.20 -4.12 17.44
N SER A 163 10.47 -4.63 18.66
CA SER A 163 9.92 -5.91 19.12
C SER A 163 8.41 -5.88 19.29
N GLU A 164 7.77 -7.04 19.16
CA GLU A 164 6.30 -7.22 19.18
C GLU A 164 5.60 -6.78 20.50
N SER A 165 6.36 -6.55 21.57
CA SER A 165 5.81 -6.27 22.92
C SER A 165 5.37 -4.82 23.15
N SER A 166 5.27 -4.01 22.12
CA SER A 166 5.08 -2.58 22.28
C SER A 166 3.72 -2.08 21.82
N THR A 167 3.09 -1.30 22.72
CA THR A 167 1.84 -0.56 22.54
C THR A 167 1.77 0.26 21.25
N GLU A 168 0.56 0.63 20.84
CA GLU A 168 0.14 1.32 19.60
C GLU A 168 1.02 2.49 19.13
N TYR A 169 1.69 3.17 20.05
CA TYR A 169 2.54 4.34 19.76
C TYR A 169 3.87 4.06 19.04
N ARG A 170 4.24 2.80 18.84
CA ARG A 170 5.55 2.42 18.27
C ARG A 170 5.51 2.12 16.77
N ASP A 171 4.36 2.28 16.15
CA ASP A 171 4.18 2.11 14.71
C ASP A 171 4.60 3.34 13.91
N LYS A 172 4.81 4.47 14.59
CA LYS A 172 5.22 5.73 13.98
C LYS A 172 6.71 5.72 13.63
N ILE A 173 7.04 6.37 12.52
CA ILE A 173 8.43 6.67 12.13
C ILE A 173 9.15 7.45 13.22
N GLN A 174 10.47 7.26 13.32
CA GLN A 174 11.30 7.94 14.29
C GLN A 174 12.00 9.18 13.71
N LYS A 175 12.14 9.25 12.40
CA LYS A 175 12.75 10.34 11.67
C LYS A 175 11.71 11.28 11.06
N SER A 176 12.15 12.35 10.43
CA SER A 176 11.27 13.40 9.89
C SER A 176 10.42 12.93 8.72
N THR A 177 10.93 11.98 7.91
CA THR A 177 10.30 11.49 6.71
C THR A 177 10.36 9.98 6.65
N GLY A 178 9.20 9.34 6.47
CA GLY A 178 9.10 7.95 6.07
C GLY A 178 8.62 7.86 4.62
N MET A 179 9.26 7.02 3.83
CA MET A 179 8.87 6.75 2.44
C MET A 179 8.94 5.28 2.14
N TYR A 180 7.98 4.78 1.37
CA TYR A 180 8.10 3.47 0.74
C TYR A 180 8.03 3.58 -0.77
N VAL A 181 8.74 2.67 -1.42
CA VAL A 181 8.75 2.50 -2.87
C VAL A 181 8.28 1.09 -3.19
N LYS A 182 7.24 0.97 -4.00
CA LYS A 182 6.82 -0.30 -4.59
C LYS A 182 7.31 -0.31 -6.02
N PHE A 183 8.08 -1.34 -6.38
CA PHE A 183 8.41 -1.59 -7.76
C PHE A 183 7.94 -2.98 -8.16
N PHE A 184 7.60 -3.16 -9.42
CA PHE A 184 7.29 -4.47 -9.94
C PHE A 184 7.68 -4.63 -11.40
N GLN A 185 8.03 -5.84 -11.75
CA GLN A 185 8.28 -6.32 -13.08
C GLN A 185 7.30 -7.44 -13.34
N SER A 186 6.32 -7.22 -14.20
CA SER A 186 5.45 -8.30 -14.66
C SER A 186 6.11 -9.05 -15.81
N SER A 187 6.10 -10.35 -15.72
CA SER A 187 6.53 -11.26 -16.78
C SER A 187 5.35 -11.57 -17.70
N PHE A 188 4.33 -12.18 -17.15
CA PHE A 188 3.06 -12.50 -17.82
C PHE A 188 1.95 -12.64 -16.78
N THR A 189 0.72 -12.67 -17.27
CA THR A 189 -0.46 -12.95 -16.45
C THR A 189 -1.18 -14.17 -17.00
N VAL A 190 -1.62 -15.04 -16.09
CA VAL A 190 -2.53 -16.15 -16.39
C VAL A 190 -3.92 -15.73 -15.98
N ASN A 191 -4.82 -15.59 -16.93
CA ASN A 191 -6.21 -15.22 -16.71
C ASN A 191 -7.10 -16.45 -16.89
N MET A 192 -8.17 -16.51 -16.11
CA MET A 192 -9.23 -17.50 -16.27
C MET A 192 -10.41 -16.87 -16.99
N ASP A 193 -10.99 -17.59 -17.95
CA ASP A 193 -12.22 -17.16 -18.60
C ASP A 193 -13.38 -17.20 -17.61
N ILE A 194 -14.30 -16.25 -17.75
CA ILE A 194 -15.49 -16.18 -16.89
C ILE A 194 -16.44 -17.31 -17.32
N ALA A 195 -16.57 -18.29 -16.45
CA ALA A 195 -17.47 -19.42 -16.65
C ALA A 195 -17.93 -20.00 -15.31
N PRO A 196 -19.13 -20.61 -15.25
CA PRO A 196 -19.60 -21.26 -14.02
C PRO A 196 -18.65 -22.36 -13.56
N LEU A 197 -18.25 -22.30 -12.28
CA LEU A 197 -17.34 -23.28 -11.66
C LEU A 197 -18.04 -24.56 -11.20
N SER A 198 -19.36 -24.52 -11.08
CA SER A 198 -20.24 -25.60 -10.63
C SER A 198 -21.62 -25.46 -11.25
N ASP A 199 -22.42 -26.55 -11.29
CA ASP A 199 -23.84 -26.51 -11.65
C ASP A 199 -24.74 -26.04 -10.50
N GLN A 200 -24.22 -26.05 -9.28
CA GLN A 200 -24.91 -25.61 -8.07
C GLN A 200 -24.22 -24.40 -7.47
N PRO A 201 -24.96 -23.55 -6.79
CA PRO A 201 -24.35 -22.43 -6.05
C PRO A 201 -23.28 -22.91 -5.08
N ILE A 202 -22.13 -22.25 -5.11
CA ILE A 202 -21.00 -22.57 -4.26
C ILE A 202 -21.20 -21.87 -2.92
N GLN A 203 -21.18 -22.65 -1.84
CA GLN A 203 -21.30 -22.14 -0.47
C GLN A 203 -20.00 -22.41 0.30
N GLY A 204 -19.56 -21.41 1.02
CA GLY A 204 -18.46 -21.51 1.99
C GLY A 204 -18.98 -21.89 3.38
N LYS A 205 -18.06 -21.94 4.35
CA LYS A 205 -18.39 -22.12 5.77
C LYS A 205 -18.76 -20.82 6.46
N SER A 206 -18.32 -19.69 5.88
CA SER A 206 -18.62 -18.35 6.36
C SER A 206 -19.88 -17.81 5.70
N GLU A 207 -20.44 -16.74 6.26
CA GLU A 207 -21.55 -15.98 5.67
C GLU A 207 -21.15 -15.17 4.42
N TYR A 208 -19.84 -15.06 4.16
CA TYR A 208 -19.31 -14.37 2.99
C TYR A 208 -19.36 -15.27 1.76
N GLU A 209 -19.74 -14.68 0.63
CA GLU A 209 -19.72 -15.40 -0.64
C GLU A 209 -18.30 -15.91 -0.92
N PRO A 210 -18.11 -17.20 -1.30
CA PRO A 210 -16.82 -17.69 -1.75
C PRO A 210 -16.33 -16.94 -2.97
N VAL A 211 -15.02 -16.84 -3.09
CA VAL A 211 -14.35 -16.18 -4.20
C VAL A 211 -13.42 -17.15 -4.91
N TYR A 212 -13.10 -16.87 -6.17
CA TYR A 212 -12.07 -17.62 -6.88
C TYR A 212 -10.99 -16.70 -7.43
N VAL A 213 -9.78 -17.23 -7.58
CA VAL A 213 -8.69 -16.56 -8.25
C VAL A 213 -8.99 -16.51 -9.75
N ASN A 214 -9.21 -15.30 -10.28
CA ASN A 214 -9.51 -15.11 -11.69
C ASN A 214 -8.27 -14.77 -12.52
N SER A 215 -7.23 -14.23 -11.86
CA SER A 215 -6.01 -13.79 -12.53
C SER A 215 -4.80 -13.92 -11.60
N LEU A 216 -3.67 -14.29 -12.16
CA LEU A 216 -2.40 -14.47 -11.45
C LEU A 216 -1.25 -13.91 -12.27
N THR A 217 -0.60 -12.86 -11.77
CA THR A 217 0.52 -12.21 -12.44
C THR A 217 1.84 -12.77 -11.90
N TYR A 218 2.68 -13.20 -12.81
CA TYR A 218 4.04 -13.66 -12.53
C TYR A 218 5.05 -12.55 -12.75
N GLY A 219 6.12 -12.58 -11.98
CA GLY A 219 7.19 -11.61 -12.11
C GLY A 219 8.02 -11.45 -10.85
N ARG A 220 8.48 -10.22 -10.61
CA ARG A 220 9.20 -9.80 -9.42
C ARG A 220 8.55 -8.55 -8.84
N LEU A 221 8.45 -8.51 -7.52
CA LEU A 221 7.91 -7.36 -6.80
C LEU A 221 8.84 -7.04 -5.65
N GLY A 222 9.12 -5.76 -5.44
CA GLY A 222 9.84 -5.31 -4.27
C GLY A 222 9.17 -4.14 -3.60
N ILE A 223 9.29 -4.10 -2.28
CA ILE A 223 8.86 -2.98 -1.46
C ILE A 223 10.06 -2.56 -0.62
N ILE A 224 10.42 -1.30 -0.76
CA ILE A 224 11.49 -0.65 -0.01
C ILE A 224 10.84 0.32 0.94
N ALA A 225 11.15 0.24 2.22
CA ALA A 225 10.73 1.22 3.21
C ALA A 225 11.97 1.81 3.90
N PHE A 226 11.96 3.11 4.14
CA PHE A 226 13.04 3.79 4.83
C PHE A 226 12.53 5.03 5.57
N GLU A 227 13.32 5.43 6.56
CA GLU A 227 13.16 6.68 7.27
C GLU A 227 14.41 7.56 7.08
N THR A 228 14.22 8.86 6.96
CA THR A 228 15.29 9.84 6.81
C THR A 228 14.98 11.13 7.57
N ASP A 229 15.99 11.85 7.96
CA ASP A 229 15.86 13.20 8.53
C ASP A 229 15.79 14.30 7.46
N GLU A 230 16.01 13.93 6.21
CA GLU A 230 15.84 14.80 5.06
C GLU A 230 14.36 15.13 4.79
N SER A 231 14.14 16.22 4.06
CA SER A 231 12.78 16.58 3.64
C SER A 231 12.19 15.53 2.68
N TYR A 232 10.86 15.45 2.65
CA TYR A 232 10.17 14.55 1.73
C TYR A 232 10.53 14.84 0.27
N GLU A 233 10.55 16.12 -0.11
CA GLU A 233 10.82 16.59 -1.46
C GLU A 233 12.23 16.23 -1.92
N PHE A 234 13.21 16.32 -1.01
CA PHE A 234 14.58 15.91 -1.30
C PHE A 234 14.70 14.40 -1.46
N ALA A 235 14.14 13.63 -0.52
CA ALA A 235 14.11 12.16 -0.60
C ALA A 235 13.39 11.67 -1.86
N GLU A 236 12.26 12.27 -2.21
CA GLU A 236 11.51 11.98 -3.44
C GLU A 236 12.37 12.24 -4.69
N THR A 237 13.09 13.36 -4.72
CA THR A 237 13.97 13.71 -5.84
C THR A 237 15.09 12.69 -6.00
N CYS A 238 15.74 12.29 -4.90
CA CYS A 238 16.78 11.26 -4.89
C CYS A 238 16.26 9.94 -5.42
N ILE A 239 15.12 9.46 -4.92
CA ILE A 239 14.50 8.21 -5.35
C ILE A 239 14.12 8.26 -6.83
N LYS A 240 13.46 9.31 -7.30
CA LYS A 240 13.12 9.48 -8.72
C LYS A 240 14.36 9.43 -9.63
N LYS A 241 15.38 10.21 -9.31
CA LYS A 241 16.61 10.25 -10.12
C LYS A 241 17.28 8.89 -10.21
N GLU A 242 17.36 8.17 -9.08
CA GLU A 242 18.01 6.87 -9.05
C GLU A 242 17.20 5.81 -9.79
N PHE A 243 15.88 5.77 -9.62
CA PHE A 243 15.04 4.87 -10.39
C PHE A 243 15.05 5.19 -11.88
N ASP A 244 15.00 6.46 -12.26
CA ASP A 244 15.13 6.87 -13.67
C ASP A 244 16.49 6.46 -14.26
N ARG A 245 17.57 6.58 -13.51
CA ARG A 245 18.89 6.13 -13.92
C ARG A 245 18.92 4.62 -14.19
N ILE A 246 18.31 3.84 -13.29
CA ILE A 246 18.30 2.38 -13.38
C ILE A 246 17.42 1.92 -14.55
N PHE A 247 16.21 2.44 -14.66
CA PHE A 247 15.19 1.88 -15.53
C PHE A 247 15.10 2.54 -16.89
N SER A 248 15.45 3.82 -16.99
CA SER A 248 15.37 4.58 -18.25
C SER A 248 16.70 4.68 -18.99
N LYS A 249 17.79 4.07 -18.47
CA LYS A 249 19.16 4.18 -19.01
C LYS A 249 19.58 5.65 -19.23
N LYS A 250 19.00 6.57 -18.48
CA LYS A 250 19.40 7.98 -18.54
C LYS A 250 20.73 8.16 -17.84
N THR A 251 21.61 8.94 -18.43
CA THR A 251 22.93 9.32 -17.87
C THR A 251 22.80 10.38 -16.74
N THR A 252 21.78 10.26 -15.91
CA THR A 252 21.59 11.18 -14.77
C THR A 252 22.61 10.80 -13.70
N THR A 253 23.49 11.71 -13.33
CA THR A 253 24.45 11.53 -12.24
C THR A 253 23.86 12.08 -10.94
N LEU A 254 24.07 11.37 -9.86
CA LEU A 254 23.77 11.89 -8.52
C LEU A 254 24.83 12.93 -8.15
N ASN A 255 24.43 13.97 -7.46
CA ASN A 255 25.38 14.90 -6.83
C ASN A 255 25.85 14.33 -5.48
N LYS A 256 26.85 14.98 -4.85
CA LYS A 256 27.45 14.52 -3.60
C LYS A 256 26.46 14.43 -2.42
N GLU A 257 25.44 15.27 -2.39
CA GLU A 257 24.43 15.27 -1.33
C GLU A 257 23.45 14.09 -1.54
N GLU A 258 23.07 13.85 -2.78
CA GLU A 258 22.23 12.71 -3.17
C GLU A 258 22.95 11.37 -2.94
N GLU A 259 24.25 11.29 -3.24
CA GLU A 259 25.07 10.10 -2.92
C GLU A 259 25.12 9.85 -1.40
N LYS A 260 25.37 10.90 -0.60
CA LYS A 260 25.35 10.80 0.87
C LYS A 260 23.99 10.38 1.41
N PHE A 261 22.89 10.84 0.82
CA PHE A 261 21.55 10.40 1.20
C PHE A 261 21.44 8.87 1.13
N PHE A 262 21.86 8.27 0.01
CA PHE A 262 21.82 6.83 -0.16
C PHE A 262 22.79 6.08 0.76
N GLU A 263 23.98 6.61 1.00
CA GLU A 263 24.96 6.00 1.90
C GLU A 263 24.52 6.00 3.35
N ASN A 264 23.83 7.06 3.79
CA ASN A 264 23.42 7.25 5.18
C ASN A 264 22.04 6.69 5.50
N THR A 265 21.24 6.36 4.49
CA THR A 265 19.88 5.85 4.67
C THR A 265 19.89 4.34 4.79
N GLU A 266 19.22 3.83 5.82
CA GLU A 266 18.94 2.41 6.00
C GLU A 266 17.67 2.04 5.24
N PHE A 267 17.78 1.11 4.30
CA PHE A 267 16.67 0.62 3.49
C PHE A 267 16.25 -0.77 3.95
N LYS A 268 14.97 -0.95 4.21
CA LYS A 268 14.35 -2.23 4.47
C LYS A 268 13.66 -2.69 3.21
N VAL A 269 14.10 -3.81 2.68
CA VAL A 269 13.73 -4.29 1.36
C VAL A 269 13.10 -5.66 1.47
N LEU A 270 11.87 -5.79 0.96
CA LEU A 270 11.20 -7.05 0.72
C LEU A 270 11.20 -7.32 -0.78
N ILE A 271 11.71 -8.49 -1.20
CA ILE A 271 11.68 -8.92 -2.61
C ILE A 271 10.91 -10.22 -2.73
N ILE A 272 9.97 -10.24 -3.65
CA ILE A 272 9.21 -11.42 -4.05
C ILE A 272 9.65 -11.81 -5.46
N GLY A 273 10.10 -13.06 -5.65
CA GLY A 273 10.57 -13.54 -6.95
C GLY A 273 12.06 -13.34 -7.20
N GLY A 274 12.85 -13.05 -6.17
CA GLY A 274 14.32 -13.14 -6.19
C GLY A 274 14.81 -14.51 -5.71
N ASP A 275 16.13 -14.69 -5.70
CA ASP A 275 16.79 -15.95 -5.29
C ASP A 275 16.77 -16.18 -3.77
N SER A 276 16.24 -15.24 -3.00
CA SER A 276 16.23 -15.28 -1.54
C SER A 276 14.87 -15.70 -0.96
N ASN A 277 14.92 -16.26 0.25
CA ASN A 277 13.74 -16.52 1.05
C ASN A 277 12.93 -15.21 1.25
N LEU A 278 11.61 -15.35 1.37
CA LEU A 278 10.70 -14.25 1.59
C LEU A 278 10.95 -13.64 2.98
N ALA A 279 11.90 -12.72 3.07
CA ALA A 279 12.22 -11.99 4.30
C ALA A 279 12.61 -10.55 3.96
N VAL A 280 12.27 -9.63 4.86
CA VAL A 280 12.76 -8.26 4.75
C VAL A 280 14.24 -8.25 5.10
N GLN A 281 15.05 -7.72 4.21
CA GLN A 281 16.48 -7.53 4.40
C GLN A 281 16.75 -6.05 4.65
N THR A 282 17.70 -5.78 5.54
CA THR A 282 18.14 -4.41 5.83
C THR A 282 19.47 -4.15 5.13
N PHE A 283 19.50 -3.11 4.33
CA PHE A 283 20.70 -2.66 3.62
C PHE A 283 21.09 -1.26 4.07
N LYS A 284 22.38 -1.07 4.33
CA LYS A 284 22.98 0.26 4.35
C LYS A 284 23.45 0.58 2.94
N GLY A 285 22.97 1.71 2.43
CA GLY A 285 23.26 2.06 1.05
C GLY A 285 22.41 1.29 0.04
N TYR A 286 22.40 1.78 -1.18
CA TYR A 286 21.46 1.37 -2.23
C TYR A 286 22.04 0.37 -3.24
N SER A 287 23.38 0.22 -3.27
CA SER A 287 24.09 -0.56 -4.30
C SER A 287 23.72 -2.04 -4.35
N HIS A 288 23.51 -2.67 -3.21
CA HIS A 288 23.11 -4.09 -3.15
C HIS A 288 21.74 -4.35 -3.75
N PHE A 289 20.81 -3.45 -3.53
CA PHE A 289 19.47 -3.53 -4.09
C PHE A 289 19.47 -3.40 -5.60
N LEU A 290 20.31 -2.51 -6.14
CA LEU A 290 20.46 -2.30 -7.57
C LEU A 290 20.89 -3.57 -8.30
N ASN A 291 21.83 -4.32 -7.74
CA ASN A 291 22.31 -5.56 -8.34
C ASN A 291 21.22 -6.63 -8.48
N LEU A 292 20.27 -6.67 -7.56
CA LEU A 292 19.13 -7.60 -7.61
C LEU A 292 18.15 -7.26 -8.74
N ILE A 293 18.03 -5.98 -9.08
CA ILE A 293 17.10 -5.50 -10.12
C ILE A 293 17.78 -5.44 -11.50
N TYR A 294 19.04 -5.04 -11.54
CA TYR A 294 19.72 -4.63 -12.77
C TYR A 294 20.03 -5.78 -13.75
N ASN A 295 20.23 -6.99 -13.25
CA ASN A 295 20.80 -8.09 -14.04
C ASN A 295 19.79 -9.15 -14.51
N SER A 296 18.49 -8.92 -14.37
CA SER A 296 17.54 -10.01 -14.52
C SER A 296 16.57 -9.82 -15.70
N LYS A 297 16.91 -10.39 -16.84
CA LYS A 297 15.92 -10.68 -17.88
C LYS A 297 14.98 -11.78 -17.39
N PHE A 298 13.74 -11.79 -17.88
CA PHE A 298 12.89 -12.97 -17.79
C PHE A 298 13.24 -13.93 -18.91
N THR A 299 13.44 -15.19 -18.55
CA THR A 299 13.75 -16.29 -19.47
C THR A 299 12.86 -17.48 -19.12
N GLU A 300 12.86 -18.52 -19.92
CA GLU A 300 12.14 -19.76 -19.65
C GLU A 300 12.51 -20.42 -18.32
N THR A 301 13.73 -20.22 -17.83
CA THR A 301 14.22 -20.72 -16.54
C THR A 301 14.13 -19.71 -15.39
N SER A 302 13.80 -18.44 -15.69
CA SER A 302 13.75 -17.34 -14.72
C SER A 302 12.62 -16.37 -15.06
N TYR A 303 11.39 -16.85 -15.06
CA TYR A 303 10.19 -16.06 -15.39
C TYR A 303 9.51 -15.42 -14.18
N GLY A 304 10.09 -15.56 -13.01
CA GLY A 304 9.56 -15.01 -11.76
C GLY A 304 8.60 -15.97 -11.05
N VAL A 305 7.90 -15.43 -10.07
CA VAL A 305 6.91 -16.16 -9.26
C VAL A 305 5.58 -15.41 -9.29
N PRO A 306 4.47 -16.00 -8.80
CA PRO A 306 3.25 -15.26 -8.55
C PRO A 306 3.53 -14.05 -7.64
N ILE A 307 3.20 -12.85 -8.11
CA ILE A 307 3.42 -11.59 -7.39
C ILE A 307 2.12 -10.90 -6.99
N THR A 308 1.11 -10.91 -7.87
CA THR A 308 -0.23 -10.39 -7.58
C THR A 308 -1.30 -11.33 -8.11
N CYS A 309 -2.45 -11.31 -7.46
CA CYS A 309 -3.65 -12.01 -7.92
C CYS A 309 -4.88 -11.10 -7.77
N SER A 310 -5.92 -11.40 -8.54
CA SER A 310 -7.23 -10.83 -8.38
C SER A 310 -8.26 -11.93 -8.16
N PHE A 311 -9.41 -11.53 -7.61
CA PHE A 311 -10.47 -12.45 -7.24
C PHE A 311 -11.80 -12.04 -7.88
N SER A 312 -12.66 -13.03 -8.13
CA SER A 312 -14.06 -12.82 -8.46
C SER A 312 -14.94 -13.64 -7.53
N TYR A 313 -16.16 -13.18 -7.31
CA TYR A 313 -17.16 -13.93 -6.56
C TYR A 313 -17.51 -15.24 -7.29
N ALA A 314 -17.64 -16.33 -6.54
CA ALA A 314 -17.77 -17.66 -7.13
C ALA A 314 -19.11 -17.89 -7.86
N ASN A 315 -20.16 -17.19 -7.46
CA ASN A 315 -21.50 -17.36 -8.06
C ASN A 315 -21.87 -16.22 -9.02
N SER A 316 -21.53 -14.97 -8.66
CA SER A 316 -21.87 -13.79 -9.47
C SER A 316 -20.82 -13.45 -10.52
N HIS A 317 -19.60 -13.94 -10.36
CA HIS A 317 -18.41 -13.63 -11.19
C HIS A 317 -18.00 -12.16 -11.19
N GLY A 318 -18.59 -11.33 -10.32
CA GLY A 318 -18.17 -9.94 -10.13
C GLY A 318 -16.76 -9.85 -9.57
N LEU A 319 -16.03 -8.81 -9.96
CA LEU A 319 -14.69 -8.55 -9.43
C LEU A 319 -14.78 -8.22 -7.93
N VAL A 320 -13.89 -8.80 -7.15
CA VAL A 320 -13.80 -8.57 -5.71
C VAL A 320 -12.83 -7.43 -5.44
N GLU A 321 -13.25 -6.47 -4.62
CA GLU A 321 -12.38 -5.49 -3.99
C GLU A 321 -12.07 -5.95 -2.56
N THR A 322 -10.79 -6.17 -2.26
CA THR A 322 -10.37 -6.38 -0.87
C THR A 322 -10.40 -5.05 -0.13
N GLU A 323 -11.04 -5.04 1.02
CA GLU A 323 -11.13 -3.86 1.88
C GLU A 323 -10.34 -4.09 3.16
N PHE A 324 -9.59 -3.06 3.58
CA PHE A 324 -8.89 -3.07 4.86
C PHE A 324 -8.77 -1.66 5.41
N ILE A 325 -8.59 -1.58 6.73
CA ILE A 325 -8.52 -0.32 7.44
C ILE A 325 -7.07 0.05 7.64
N ASN A 326 -6.74 1.27 7.25
CA ASN A 326 -5.54 1.95 7.68
C ASN A 326 -5.90 2.91 8.81
N THR A 327 -5.18 2.82 9.91
CA THR A 327 -5.29 3.74 11.03
C THR A 327 -4.14 4.74 10.98
N ILE A 328 -4.46 6.02 10.87
CA ILE A 328 -3.50 7.11 11.01
C ILE A 328 -3.72 7.75 12.39
N HIS A 329 -2.67 7.79 13.19
CA HIS A 329 -2.68 8.53 14.43
C HIS A 329 -2.28 9.98 14.15
N ILE A 330 -3.20 10.92 14.34
CA ILE A 330 -2.94 12.35 14.14
C ILE A 330 -2.56 12.94 15.49
N GLU A 331 -1.32 13.40 15.62
CA GLU A 331 -0.93 14.17 16.79
C GLU A 331 -1.56 15.56 16.73
N PRO A 332 -2.26 15.99 17.78
CA PRO A 332 -2.79 17.34 17.82
C PRO A 332 -1.65 18.37 17.77
N LEU A 333 -1.84 19.40 16.98
CA LEU A 333 -0.98 20.58 17.05
C LEU A 333 -1.59 21.57 18.04
N TYR A 334 -0.79 21.97 19.03
CA TYR A 334 -1.18 22.99 19.98
C TYR A 334 -0.84 24.37 19.44
N VAL A 335 -1.83 25.27 19.49
CA VAL A 335 -1.67 26.61 18.92
C VAL A 335 -1.54 27.62 20.03
N LYS A 336 -0.55 28.48 19.93
CA LYS A 336 -0.40 29.66 20.79
C LYS A 336 -0.62 30.91 19.91
N PRO A 337 -1.74 31.61 20.08
CA PRO A 337 -1.90 32.89 19.41
C PRO A 337 -1.00 33.94 20.09
N SER A 338 -0.35 34.77 19.30
CA SER A 338 0.39 35.93 19.76
C SER A 338 -0.03 37.13 18.92
N ARG A 339 -0.32 38.21 19.58
CA ARG A 339 -0.66 39.48 18.95
C ARG A 339 0.49 40.45 19.15
N GLU A 340 1.10 40.90 18.07
CA GLU A 340 1.99 42.05 18.10
C GLU A 340 1.18 43.30 17.91
N ASN A 341 1.15 44.13 18.93
CA ASN A 341 0.58 45.47 18.81
C ASN A 341 1.67 46.40 18.25
N ASN A 342 1.60 46.72 17.00
CA ASN A 342 2.31 47.87 16.51
C ASN A 342 1.61 49.09 17.12
N SER A 343 2.25 49.73 18.11
CA SER A 343 1.79 51.01 18.67
C SER A 343 1.99 52.06 17.60
N TYR A 344 0.91 52.31 16.82
CA TYR A 344 0.81 53.54 16.05
C TYR A 344 0.46 54.67 17.02
N LEU A 345 1.33 55.66 17.14
CA LEU A 345 0.96 56.94 17.69
C LEU A 345 -0.02 57.59 16.71
N PRO A 346 -1.24 57.92 17.12
CA PRO A 346 -2.19 58.56 16.22
C PRO A 346 -1.65 59.92 15.82
N ASP A 347 -1.59 60.17 14.51
CA ASP A 347 -1.38 61.54 14.00
C ASP A 347 -2.68 62.31 14.21
N TYR A 348 -2.64 63.21 15.20
CA TYR A 348 -3.79 64.05 15.58
C TYR A 348 -4.17 65.12 14.54
N SER A 349 -3.49 65.17 13.40
CA SER A 349 -3.74 66.20 12.37
C SER A 349 -4.92 65.87 11.45
N ASN A 350 -5.39 64.60 11.39
CA ASN A 350 -6.54 64.20 10.58
C ASN A 350 -7.53 63.29 11.35
N LYS A 351 -8.73 63.84 11.61
CA LYS A 351 -9.76 63.22 12.46
C LYS A 351 -10.53 62.05 11.81
N SER A 352 -10.19 61.56 10.63
CA SER A 352 -11.06 60.64 9.89
C SER A 352 -10.55 59.23 9.64
N ASP A 353 -9.27 58.90 9.87
CA ASP A 353 -8.78 57.57 9.54
C ASP A 353 -7.96 56.92 10.70
N TYR A 354 -8.67 56.18 11.53
CA TYR A 354 -8.02 55.27 12.48
C TYR A 354 -7.77 53.92 11.79
N HIS A 355 -6.60 53.71 11.27
CA HIS A 355 -6.13 52.37 10.85
C HIS A 355 -5.28 51.77 11.94
N SER A 356 -5.84 50.88 12.73
CA SER A 356 -5.06 50.02 13.60
C SER A 356 -4.83 48.65 12.91
N SER A 357 -3.65 48.38 12.43
CA SER A 357 -3.28 47.06 11.97
C SER A 357 -2.71 46.24 13.14
N SER A 358 -3.36 45.12 13.44
CA SER A 358 -2.83 44.14 14.39
C SER A 358 -2.41 42.89 13.61
N GLN A 359 -1.19 42.45 13.82
CA GLN A 359 -0.74 41.18 13.26
C GLN A 359 -0.99 40.08 14.27
N LEU A 360 -1.70 39.05 13.85
CA LEU A 360 -1.94 37.84 14.63
C LEU A 360 -0.97 36.76 14.14
N TYR A 361 -0.12 36.27 15.03
CA TYR A 361 0.76 35.15 14.80
C TYR A 361 0.20 33.91 15.45
N LEU A 362 0.20 32.78 14.74
CA LEU A 362 -0.16 31.49 15.25
C LEU A 362 1.12 30.63 15.32
N TYR A 363 1.56 30.33 16.53
CA TYR A 363 2.68 29.41 16.76
C TYR A 363 2.15 28.01 17.00
N PHE A 364 2.68 27.03 16.26
CA PHE A 364 2.29 25.64 16.37
C PHE A 364 3.32 24.87 17.18
N TYR A 365 2.85 24.00 18.05
CA TYR A 365 3.68 23.18 18.94
C TYR A 365 3.22 21.71 18.87
N LYS A 366 4.19 20.79 19.05
CA LYS A 366 3.94 19.34 19.10
C LYS A 366 3.55 18.84 20.48
N ASP A 367 3.63 19.67 21.50
CA ASP A 367 3.36 19.35 22.89
C ASP A 367 2.42 20.38 23.53
N ARG A 368 1.68 19.97 24.54
CA ARG A 368 0.71 20.79 25.25
C ARG A 368 1.34 21.94 25.98
N GLU A 369 2.53 21.72 26.54
CA GLU A 369 3.33 22.72 27.26
C GLU A 369 3.91 23.78 26.33
N LYS A 370 3.79 23.58 25.01
CA LYS A 370 4.26 24.48 23.96
C LYS A 370 5.76 24.74 24.04
N THR A 371 6.52 23.69 24.32
CA THR A 371 8.00 23.72 24.42
C THR A 371 8.67 23.23 23.15
N LYS A 372 7.97 22.38 22.34
CA LYS A 372 8.50 21.81 21.11
C LYS A 372 7.83 22.46 19.90
N PRO A 373 8.42 23.52 19.31
CA PRO A 373 7.82 24.17 18.14
C PRO A 373 7.69 23.18 16.96
N SER A 374 6.55 23.26 16.28
CA SER A 374 6.37 22.63 14.99
C SER A 374 6.74 23.63 13.91
N GLN A 375 7.45 23.20 12.87
CA GLN A 375 7.68 24.08 11.71
C GLN A 375 6.34 24.39 11.06
N PRO A 376 5.98 25.66 10.88
CA PRO A 376 4.71 26.02 10.28
C PRO A 376 4.73 25.74 8.78
N TYR A 377 3.81 24.95 8.32
CA TYR A 377 3.35 24.93 6.93
C TYR A 377 2.06 25.76 6.85
N ILE A 378 2.12 27.06 7.04
CA ILE A 378 0.95 27.93 6.76
C ILE A 378 1.43 29.31 6.39
N ASP A 379 1.00 29.75 5.21
CA ASP A 379 1.03 31.14 4.80
C ASP A 379 0.28 32.01 5.81
N ILE A 380 0.86 33.16 6.12
CA ILE A 380 0.30 34.15 7.03
C ILE A 380 -1.04 34.61 6.49
N ILE A 381 -2.11 34.29 7.18
CA ILE A 381 -3.42 34.86 6.87
C ILE A 381 -3.48 36.25 7.47
N PHE A 382 -3.43 37.27 6.63
CA PHE A 382 -3.72 38.63 7.04
C PHE A 382 -5.24 38.80 7.23
N LEU A 383 -5.68 38.85 8.49
CA LEU A 383 -7.03 39.34 8.80
C LEU A 383 -6.95 40.83 9.11
N SER A 384 -7.25 41.68 8.14
CA SER A 384 -7.57 43.09 8.40
C SER A 384 -8.99 43.15 8.93
N LEU A 385 -9.16 43.43 10.21
CA LEU A 385 -10.44 43.85 10.77
C LEU A 385 -10.56 45.33 10.55
N ILE A 386 -11.41 45.73 9.59
CA ILE A 386 -11.90 47.11 9.43
C ILE A 386 -13.06 47.23 10.42
N HIS A 387 -12.94 48.13 11.37
CA HIS A 387 -14.07 48.65 12.16
C HIS A 387 -14.46 50.02 11.66
#